data_e5f9bbbef23f1ec5e5b522fc1932cf19
#
_entry.id   e5f9bbbef23f1ec5e5b522fc1932cf19
#
_cell.length_a   1.000
_cell.length_b   1.000
_cell.length_c   1.000
_cell.angle_alpha   90.00
_cell.angle_beta   90.00
_cell.angle_gamma   90.00
#
_symmetry.space_group_name_H-M   'P 1'
#
loop_
_entity.id
_entity.type
_entity.pdbx_description
1 polymer ?
#
loop_
_entity_poly.entity_id
_entity_poly.type
_entity_poly.pdbx_seq_one_letter_code
_entity_poly.pdbx_strand_id
1 'polypeptide(L)'
;MDYFDINIIRTLKFLPGILLGLTVHEFSHAYVSNKCGDTTSKDQGRITLNPLKHIDPLGFVMLLVAGFGWAKPVQFNEKNLQNPRTDIMKIAVAGPLSNVITAIVLSWILALSYRIHPESLYTVLAEVFLYAIYINWGLFIFNMLPLPPLDGSHLLLNYFRKYPGLYEVLYRYGTFILFGLIIGSVFLKINLLPIWPL
;
A
#
# COMPACT_ATOMS: atom_id res chain seq x y z
N MET A 1 17.06 -13.51 -16.47
CA MET A 1 16.28 -12.27 -16.64
C MET A 1 16.98 -11.23 -15.79
N ASP A 2 17.59 -10.25 -16.46
CA ASP A 2 18.30 -9.20 -15.73
C ASP A 2 17.29 -8.32 -15.03
N TYR A 3 17.38 -8.22 -13.70
CA TYR A 3 16.48 -7.47 -12.83
C TYR A 3 16.49 -5.95 -13.11
N PHE A 4 17.37 -5.48 -13.97
CA PHE A 4 17.51 -4.07 -14.34
C PHE A 4 17.03 -3.74 -15.76
N ASP A 5 16.50 -4.72 -16.53
CA ASP A 5 15.83 -4.38 -17.77
C ASP A 5 14.49 -3.71 -17.46
N ILE A 6 14.54 -2.38 -17.34
CA ILE A 6 13.36 -1.53 -17.19
C ILE A 6 12.57 -1.63 -18.49
N ASN A 7 11.63 -2.55 -18.51
CA ASN A 7 10.69 -2.60 -19.60
C ASN A 7 9.68 -1.45 -19.42
N ILE A 8 9.97 -0.31 -20.05
CA ILE A 8 9.16 0.93 -19.98
C ILE A 8 7.67 0.64 -20.23
N ILE A 9 7.38 -0.23 -21.20
CA ILE A 9 5.99 -0.60 -21.52
C ILE A 9 5.33 -1.32 -20.34
N ARG A 10 6.04 -2.22 -19.69
CA ARG A 10 5.55 -2.91 -18.50
C ARG A 10 5.32 -1.92 -17.37
N THR A 11 6.28 -1.04 -17.08
CA THR A 11 6.17 0.00 -16.05
C THR A 11 4.97 0.90 -16.30
N LEU A 12 4.72 1.33 -17.53
CA LEU A 12 3.56 2.14 -17.89
C LEU A 12 2.23 1.41 -17.67
N LYS A 13 2.19 0.09 -17.85
CA LYS A 13 0.99 -0.73 -17.57
C LYS A 13 0.71 -0.87 -16.05
N PHE A 14 1.75 -0.89 -15.22
CA PHE A 14 1.63 -0.95 -13.76
C PHE A 14 1.22 0.38 -13.13
N LEU A 15 1.67 1.50 -13.72
CA LEU A 15 1.54 2.83 -13.14
C LEU A 15 0.10 3.22 -12.75
N PRO A 16 -0.94 3.00 -13.59
CA PRO A 16 -2.32 3.31 -13.20
C PRO A 16 -2.77 2.56 -11.95
N GLY A 17 -2.41 1.28 -11.85
CA GLY A 17 -2.74 0.44 -10.69
C GLY A 17 -2.05 0.89 -9.40
N ILE A 18 -0.79 1.28 -9.48
CA ILE A 18 -0.02 1.82 -8.35
C ILE A 18 -0.63 3.15 -7.88
N LEU A 19 -0.87 4.08 -8.82
CA LEU A 19 -1.44 5.39 -8.50
C LEU A 19 -2.82 5.26 -7.87
N LEU A 20 -3.68 4.41 -8.42
CA LEU A 20 -5.00 4.14 -7.86
C LEU A 20 -4.88 3.49 -6.47
N GLY A 21 -4.08 2.44 -6.36
CA GLY A 21 -3.93 1.68 -5.12
C GLY A 21 -3.40 2.52 -3.96
N LEU A 22 -2.32 3.29 -4.19
CA LEU A 22 -1.77 4.18 -3.18
C LEU A 22 -2.73 5.32 -2.85
N THR A 23 -3.45 5.88 -3.84
CA THR A 23 -4.39 6.98 -3.62
C THR A 23 -5.55 6.56 -2.73
N VAL A 24 -6.21 5.43 -3.02
CA VAL A 24 -7.34 4.95 -2.22
C VAL A 24 -6.89 4.52 -0.83
N HIS A 25 -5.70 3.96 -0.71
CA HIS A 25 -5.08 3.55 0.54
C HIS A 25 -4.88 4.76 1.48
N GLU A 26 -4.12 5.76 1.04
CA GLU A 26 -3.85 6.97 1.81
C GLU A 26 -5.13 7.79 2.10
N PHE A 27 -6.02 7.90 1.11
CA PHE A 27 -7.33 8.51 1.29
C PHE A 27 -8.10 7.85 2.44
N SER A 28 -8.09 6.51 2.50
CA SER A 28 -8.84 5.76 3.50
C SER A 28 -8.29 5.97 4.90
N HIS A 29 -6.97 6.02 5.08
CA HIS A 29 -6.35 6.42 6.35
C HIS A 29 -6.79 7.82 6.76
N ALA A 30 -6.68 8.80 5.87
CA ALA A 30 -7.07 10.18 6.13
C ALA A 30 -8.56 10.31 6.50
N TYR A 31 -9.42 9.61 5.76
CA TYR A 31 -10.86 9.63 5.98
C TYR A 31 -11.25 9.03 7.33
N VAL A 32 -10.71 7.84 7.66
CA VAL A 32 -11.01 7.17 8.93
C VAL A 32 -10.43 7.92 10.11
N SER A 33 -9.22 8.49 10.00
CA SER A 33 -8.63 9.36 11.02
C SER A 33 -9.56 10.54 11.34
N ASN A 34 -10.06 11.22 10.32
CA ASN A 34 -11.00 12.32 10.51
C ASN A 34 -12.32 11.88 11.15
N LYS A 35 -12.83 10.69 10.82
CA LYS A 35 -14.03 10.10 11.45
C LYS A 35 -13.80 9.74 12.91
N CYS A 36 -12.57 9.41 13.30
CA CYS A 36 -12.16 9.12 14.67
C CYS A 36 -11.86 10.38 15.51
N GLY A 37 -12.03 11.58 14.93
CA GLY A 37 -11.91 12.87 15.62
C GLY A 37 -10.65 13.67 15.30
N ASP A 38 -9.69 13.09 14.59
CA ASP A 38 -8.46 13.79 14.23
C ASP A 38 -8.58 14.49 12.86
N THR A 39 -8.55 15.81 12.85
CA THR A 39 -8.64 16.63 11.63
C THR A 39 -7.30 16.88 10.95
N THR A 40 -6.18 16.40 11.50
CA THR A 40 -4.83 16.71 11.01
C THR A 40 -4.69 16.45 9.51
N SER A 41 -5.08 15.26 9.06
CA SER A 41 -5.00 14.89 7.65
C SER A 41 -5.97 15.66 6.75
N LYS A 42 -7.16 16.02 7.28
CA LYS A 42 -8.13 16.88 6.60
C LYS A 42 -7.58 18.28 6.37
N ASP A 43 -6.98 18.88 7.41
CA ASP A 43 -6.42 20.22 7.37
C ASP A 43 -5.21 20.31 6.42
N GLN A 44 -4.51 19.21 6.22
CA GLN A 44 -3.47 19.05 5.19
C GLN A 44 -4.02 18.79 3.78
N GLY A 45 -5.33 18.74 3.58
CA GLY A 45 -5.96 18.46 2.30
C GLY A 45 -5.73 17.04 1.78
N ARG A 46 -5.57 16.06 2.72
CA ARG A 46 -5.28 14.66 2.40
C ARG A 46 -6.55 13.82 2.18
N ILE A 47 -7.75 14.34 2.52
CA ILE A 47 -9.03 13.69 2.20
C ILE A 47 -9.41 14.03 0.76
N THR A 48 -8.72 13.40 -0.19
CA THR A 48 -8.89 13.63 -1.62
C THR A 48 -8.48 12.38 -2.41
N LEU A 49 -9.11 12.16 -3.56
CA LEU A 49 -8.71 11.12 -4.51
C LEU A 49 -7.74 11.65 -5.59
N ASN A 50 -7.18 12.86 -5.41
CA ASN A 50 -6.14 13.38 -6.28
C ASN A 50 -4.80 12.68 -5.96
N PRO A 51 -4.24 11.84 -6.87
CA PRO A 51 -3.01 11.09 -6.62
C PRO A 51 -1.81 11.99 -6.31
N LEU A 52 -1.74 13.19 -6.87
CA LEU A 52 -0.64 14.14 -6.64
C LEU A 52 -0.51 14.56 -5.17
N LYS A 53 -1.57 14.45 -4.38
CA LYS A 53 -1.52 14.72 -2.94
C LYS A 53 -0.92 13.57 -2.13
N HIS A 54 -0.85 12.37 -2.69
CA HIS A 54 -0.40 11.14 -2.03
C HIS A 54 0.95 10.65 -2.52
N ILE A 55 1.47 11.20 -3.62
CA ILE A 55 2.77 10.85 -4.18
C ILE A 55 3.88 11.55 -3.39
N ASP A 56 4.89 10.79 -2.99
CA ASP A 56 6.19 11.29 -2.60
C ASP A 56 7.07 11.43 -3.85
N PRO A 57 7.63 12.60 -4.17
CA PRO A 57 8.41 12.79 -5.39
C PRO A 57 9.62 11.85 -5.49
N LEU A 58 10.33 11.63 -4.38
CA LEU A 58 11.49 10.74 -4.35
C LEU A 58 11.04 9.29 -4.46
N GLY A 59 9.98 8.89 -3.74
CA GLY A 59 9.39 7.56 -3.82
C GLY A 59 8.90 7.24 -5.24
N PHE A 60 8.35 8.23 -5.95
CA PHE A 60 7.93 8.06 -7.34
C PHE A 60 9.11 7.88 -8.30
N VAL A 61 10.17 8.68 -8.15
CA VAL A 61 11.39 8.51 -8.94
C VAL A 61 12.02 7.14 -8.68
N MET A 62 12.10 6.70 -7.44
CA MET A 62 12.61 5.38 -7.07
C MET A 62 11.76 4.25 -7.67
N LEU A 63 10.45 4.42 -7.72
CA LEU A 63 9.55 3.46 -8.39
C LEU A 63 9.91 3.30 -9.87
N LEU A 64 10.17 4.40 -10.58
CA LEU A 64 10.50 4.38 -12.00
C LEU A 64 11.90 3.82 -12.29
N VAL A 65 12.87 4.06 -11.40
CA VAL A 65 14.28 3.69 -11.62
C VAL A 65 14.60 2.31 -11.02
N ALA A 66 14.11 2.03 -9.81
CA ALA A 66 14.46 0.83 -9.06
C ALA A 66 13.30 -0.20 -8.98
N GLY A 67 12.11 0.13 -9.56
CA GLY A 67 10.92 -0.72 -9.46
C GLY A 67 10.31 -0.78 -8.05
N PHE A 68 10.81 0.03 -7.12
CA PHE A 68 10.32 0.15 -5.75
C PHE A 68 10.15 1.62 -5.37
N GLY A 69 9.04 1.94 -4.74
CA GLY A 69 8.74 3.31 -4.32
C GLY A 69 7.80 3.34 -3.12
N TRP A 70 7.49 4.53 -2.65
CA TRP A 70 6.60 4.75 -1.52
C TRP A 70 5.70 5.97 -1.75
N ALA A 71 4.54 5.96 -1.10
CA ALA A 71 3.64 7.09 -1.03
C ALA A 71 4.09 8.10 0.03
N LYS A 72 3.56 9.31 -0.04
CA LYS A 72 3.65 10.27 1.05
C LYS A 72 2.65 9.85 2.14
N PRO A 73 3.10 9.37 3.32
CA PRO A 73 2.19 8.80 4.30
C PRO A 73 1.25 9.86 4.90
N VAL A 74 0.03 9.43 5.24
CA VAL A 74 -0.93 10.24 5.98
C VAL A 74 -0.48 10.35 7.43
N GLN A 75 -0.46 11.58 7.93
CA GLN A 75 -0.15 11.87 9.33
C GLN A 75 -1.44 12.01 10.12
N PHE A 76 -1.48 11.45 11.32
CA PHE A 76 -2.53 11.63 12.29
C PHE A 76 -1.96 11.91 13.69
N ASN A 77 -2.75 12.58 14.52
CA ASN A 77 -2.37 12.90 15.89
C ASN A 77 -3.20 12.06 16.88
N GLU A 78 -2.54 11.13 17.55
CA GLU A 78 -3.19 10.23 18.50
C GLU A 78 -3.94 10.96 19.61
N LYS A 79 -3.49 12.18 20.00
CA LYS A 79 -4.12 12.98 21.06
C LYS A 79 -5.50 13.50 20.66
N ASN A 80 -5.81 13.58 19.37
CA ASN A 80 -7.08 14.06 18.87
C ASN A 80 -8.10 12.93 18.69
N LEU A 81 -7.67 11.66 18.79
CA LEU A 81 -8.54 10.50 18.61
C LEU A 81 -9.46 10.33 19.82
N GLN A 82 -10.71 9.95 19.55
CA GLN A 82 -11.73 9.73 20.60
C GLN A 82 -11.38 8.54 21.48
N ASN A 83 -10.92 7.44 20.88
CA ASN A 83 -10.48 6.23 21.54
C ASN A 83 -9.15 5.77 20.92
N PRO A 84 -8.01 6.36 21.31
CA PRO A 84 -6.73 6.19 20.60
C PRO A 84 -6.38 4.74 20.31
N ARG A 85 -6.61 3.84 21.28
CA ARG A 85 -6.24 2.42 21.14
C ARG A 85 -7.00 1.69 20.03
N THR A 86 -8.30 1.91 19.92
CA THR A 86 -9.14 1.27 18.91
C THR A 86 -9.11 2.03 17.59
N ASP A 87 -8.98 3.35 17.65
CA ASP A 87 -9.03 4.20 16.49
C ASP A 87 -7.74 4.08 15.66
N ILE A 88 -6.57 3.94 16.29
CA ILE A 88 -5.32 3.60 15.58
C ILE A 88 -5.47 2.29 14.78
N MET A 89 -6.11 1.27 15.36
CA MET A 89 -6.35 0.01 14.67
C MET A 89 -7.31 0.18 13.47
N LYS A 90 -8.39 0.98 13.63
CA LYS A 90 -9.31 1.28 12.53
C LYS A 90 -8.61 2.03 11.40
N ILE A 91 -7.79 3.03 11.75
CA ILE A 91 -6.98 3.79 10.80
C ILE A 91 -6.04 2.84 10.06
N ALA A 92 -5.27 2.02 10.80
CA ALA A 92 -4.31 1.10 10.21
C ALA A 92 -4.94 0.08 9.25
N VAL A 93 -6.13 -0.44 9.54
CA VAL A 93 -6.81 -1.40 8.66
C VAL A 93 -7.46 -0.71 7.45
N ALA A 94 -7.78 0.58 7.54
CA ALA A 94 -8.55 1.28 6.52
C ALA A 94 -7.85 1.28 5.15
N GLY A 95 -6.53 1.55 5.11
CA GLY A 95 -5.74 1.53 3.88
C GLY A 95 -5.73 0.15 3.22
N PRO A 96 -5.22 -0.89 3.91
CA PRO A 96 -5.21 -2.25 3.36
C PRO A 96 -6.61 -2.74 2.93
N LEU A 97 -7.64 -2.48 3.72
CA LEU A 97 -9.01 -2.87 3.38
C LEU A 97 -9.51 -2.17 2.11
N SER A 98 -9.17 -0.92 1.91
CA SER A 98 -9.52 -0.19 0.69
C SER A 98 -8.88 -0.81 -0.56
N ASN A 99 -7.66 -1.33 -0.45
CA ASN A 99 -7.01 -2.06 -1.53
C ASN A 99 -7.75 -3.36 -1.87
N VAL A 100 -8.19 -4.13 -0.87
CA VAL A 100 -9.03 -5.33 -1.10
C VAL A 100 -10.30 -4.97 -1.85
N ILE A 101 -11.02 -3.94 -1.39
CA ILE A 101 -12.25 -3.46 -2.04
C ILE A 101 -11.97 -3.05 -3.49
N THR A 102 -10.89 -2.30 -3.72
CA THR A 102 -10.47 -1.87 -5.06
C THR A 102 -10.16 -3.06 -5.95
N ALA A 103 -9.40 -4.05 -5.47
CA ALA A 103 -9.09 -5.25 -6.22
C ALA A 103 -10.36 -6.03 -6.62
N ILE A 104 -11.32 -6.18 -5.69
CA ILE A 104 -12.61 -6.84 -5.94
C ILE A 104 -13.41 -6.05 -7.01
N VAL A 105 -13.54 -4.74 -6.86
CA VAL A 105 -14.27 -3.90 -7.82
C VAL A 105 -13.65 -3.98 -9.22
N LEU A 106 -12.32 -3.87 -9.33
CA LEU A 106 -11.63 -4.01 -10.60
C LEU A 106 -11.82 -5.40 -11.23
N SER A 107 -11.82 -6.46 -10.41
CA SER A 107 -12.07 -7.82 -10.88
C SER A 107 -13.50 -7.97 -11.44
N TRP A 108 -14.49 -7.37 -10.79
CA TRP A 108 -15.86 -7.35 -11.29
C TRP A 108 -15.99 -6.59 -12.61
N ILE A 109 -15.36 -5.41 -12.71
CA ILE A 109 -15.37 -4.61 -13.94
C ILE A 109 -14.73 -5.41 -15.08
N LEU A 110 -13.59 -6.05 -14.84
CA LEU A 110 -12.90 -6.86 -15.84
C LEU A 110 -13.74 -8.07 -16.28
N ALA A 111 -14.36 -8.78 -15.33
CA ALA A 111 -15.22 -9.92 -15.61
C ALA A 111 -16.47 -9.52 -16.42
N LEU A 112 -17.07 -8.38 -16.10
CA LEU A 112 -18.22 -7.85 -16.83
C LEU A 112 -17.82 -7.43 -18.25
N SER A 113 -16.69 -6.77 -18.42
CA SER A 113 -16.15 -6.38 -19.74
C SER A 113 -15.92 -7.61 -20.61
N TYR A 114 -15.38 -8.68 -20.03
CA TYR A 114 -15.21 -9.97 -20.71
C TYR A 114 -16.53 -10.57 -21.22
N ARG A 115 -17.57 -10.47 -20.41
CA ARG A 115 -18.88 -11.02 -20.74
C ARG A 115 -19.55 -10.24 -21.91
N ILE A 116 -19.32 -8.93 -21.98
CA ILE A 116 -19.96 -8.06 -23.00
C ILE A 116 -19.17 -8.07 -24.30
N HIS A 117 -17.84 -8.02 -24.21
CA HIS A 117 -16.92 -7.95 -25.36
C HIS A 117 -15.74 -8.91 -25.17
N PRO A 118 -15.91 -10.22 -25.44
CA PRO A 118 -14.86 -11.22 -25.20
C PRO A 118 -13.53 -10.94 -25.94
N GLU A 119 -13.61 -10.34 -27.13
CA GLU A 119 -12.42 -10.07 -27.94
C GLU A 119 -11.64 -8.83 -27.50
N SER A 120 -12.26 -7.91 -26.76
CA SER A 120 -11.61 -6.67 -26.30
C SER A 120 -10.57 -6.90 -25.21
N LEU A 121 -10.56 -8.05 -24.60
CA LEU A 121 -9.73 -8.37 -23.42
C LEU A 121 -8.34 -8.88 -23.75
N TYR A 122 -8.05 -9.18 -24.95
CA TYR A 122 -6.67 -9.40 -25.41
C TYR A 122 -5.94 -8.08 -25.66
N THR A 123 -6.45 -7.01 -25.09
CA THR A 123 -5.95 -5.65 -25.28
C THR A 123 -5.05 -5.23 -24.13
N VAL A 124 -4.23 -4.21 -24.36
CA VAL A 124 -3.40 -3.53 -23.36
C VAL A 124 -4.22 -3.12 -22.14
N LEU A 125 -5.51 -2.78 -22.32
CA LEU A 125 -6.40 -2.36 -21.23
C LEU A 125 -6.67 -3.49 -20.25
N ALA A 126 -6.88 -4.73 -20.72
CA ALA A 126 -7.07 -5.89 -19.85
C ALA A 126 -5.83 -6.16 -18.98
N GLU A 127 -4.64 -6.02 -19.56
CA GLU A 127 -3.39 -6.16 -18.80
C GLU A 127 -3.27 -5.09 -17.73
N VAL A 128 -3.61 -3.82 -18.05
CA VAL A 128 -3.61 -2.73 -17.05
C VAL A 128 -4.54 -3.04 -15.88
N PHE A 129 -5.75 -3.56 -16.15
CA PHE A 129 -6.67 -3.98 -15.10
C PHE A 129 -6.13 -5.14 -14.28
N LEU A 130 -5.56 -6.16 -14.91
CA LEU A 130 -4.94 -7.28 -14.21
C LEU A 130 -3.80 -6.81 -13.32
N TYR A 131 -2.92 -5.96 -13.81
CA TYR A 131 -1.85 -5.40 -13.00
C TYR A 131 -2.40 -4.57 -11.83
N ALA A 132 -3.44 -3.77 -12.06
CA ALA A 132 -4.06 -3.00 -10.98
C ALA A 132 -4.67 -3.91 -9.89
N ILE A 133 -5.29 -5.03 -10.27
CA ILE A 133 -5.81 -6.04 -9.35
C ILE A 133 -4.67 -6.64 -8.52
N TYR A 134 -3.61 -7.11 -9.18
CA TYR A 134 -2.44 -7.70 -8.51
C TYR A 134 -1.76 -6.73 -7.55
N ILE A 135 -1.57 -5.47 -7.98
CA ILE A 135 -0.96 -4.43 -7.15
C ILE A 135 -1.80 -4.19 -5.90
N ASN A 136 -3.12 -4.08 -6.02
CA ASN A 136 -3.97 -3.83 -4.86
C ASN A 136 -3.98 -5.02 -3.88
N TRP A 137 -3.96 -6.26 -4.36
CA TRP A 137 -3.73 -7.43 -3.49
C TRP A 137 -2.34 -7.40 -2.85
N GLY A 138 -1.30 -7.06 -3.62
CA GLY A 138 0.07 -6.91 -3.12
C GLY A 138 0.19 -5.85 -2.03
N LEU A 139 -0.41 -4.67 -2.25
CA LEU A 139 -0.46 -3.59 -1.25
C LEU A 139 -1.17 -4.02 0.03
N PHE A 140 -2.29 -4.75 -0.07
CA PHE A 140 -2.96 -5.32 1.09
C PHE A 140 -2.05 -6.27 1.86
N ILE A 141 -1.51 -7.30 1.19
CA ILE A 141 -0.68 -8.33 1.84
C ILE A 141 0.56 -7.70 2.45
N PHE A 142 1.23 -6.80 1.71
CA PHE A 142 2.44 -6.13 2.17
C PHE A 142 2.18 -5.27 3.41
N ASN A 143 1.15 -4.40 3.37
CA ASN A 143 0.85 -3.53 4.48
C ASN A 143 0.26 -4.25 5.70
N MET A 144 -0.25 -5.48 5.54
CA MET A 144 -0.68 -6.32 6.66
C MET A 144 0.47 -7.07 7.35
N LEU A 145 1.70 -6.98 6.83
CA LEU A 145 2.86 -7.54 7.53
C LEU A 145 3.06 -6.83 8.88
N PRO A 146 3.37 -7.59 9.94
CA PRO A 146 3.49 -7.05 11.29
C PRO A 146 4.85 -6.36 11.57
N LEU A 147 5.36 -5.63 10.61
CA LEU A 147 6.67 -4.99 10.66
C LEU A 147 6.54 -3.47 10.49
N PRO A 148 7.01 -2.64 11.44
CA PRO A 148 7.13 -1.20 11.22
C PRO A 148 7.99 -0.88 9.98
N PRO A 149 7.62 0.12 9.17
CA PRO A 149 6.54 1.11 9.36
C PRO A 149 5.18 0.74 8.74
N LEU A 150 4.93 -0.54 8.45
CA LEU A 150 3.72 -1.00 7.77
C LEU A 150 2.49 -0.97 8.71
N ASP A 151 1.30 -0.84 8.13
CA ASP A 151 0.03 -0.71 8.88
C ASP A 151 -0.25 -1.89 9.81
N GLY A 152 0.04 -3.11 9.36
CA GLY A 152 -0.11 -4.33 10.15
C GLY A 152 0.68 -4.31 11.46
N SER A 153 1.75 -3.51 11.53
CA SER A 153 2.52 -3.34 12.77
C SER A 153 1.69 -2.72 13.89
N HIS A 154 0.78 -1.79 13.58
CA HIS A 154 -0.09 -1.17 14.59
C HIS A 154 -1.04 -2.17 15.24
N LEU A 155 -1.51 -3.18 14.50
CA LEU A 155 -2.34 -4.25 15.03
C LEU A 155 -1.54 -5.14 15.97
N LEU A 156 -0.37 -5.58 15.53
CA LEU A 156 0.49 -6.47 16.28
C LEU A 156 1.09 -5.79 17.50
N LEU A 157 1.60 -4.57 17.35
CA LEU A 157 2.20 -3.81 18.44
C LEU A 157 1.20 -3.52 19.56
N ASN A 158 -0.10 -3.32 19.21
CA ASN A 158 -1.15 -3.19 20.22
C ASN A 158 -1.35 -4.50 21.00
N TYR A 159 -1.25 -5.64 20.36
CA TYR A 159 -1.30 -6.96 21.01
C TYR A 159 -0.05 -7.20 21.88
N PHE A 160 1.14 -6.87 21.37
CA PHE A 160 2.41 -7.11 22.07
C PHE A 160 2.75 -6.09 23.16
N ARG A 161 1.92 -5.08 23.40
CA ARG A 161 2.06 -4.23 24.61
C ARG A 161 2.10 -5.03 25.91
N LYS A 162 1.58 -6.28 25.88
CA LYS A 162 1.68 -7.22 27.01
C LYS A 162 3.07 -7.82 27.20
N TYR A 163 3.95 -7.70 26.19
CA TYR A 163 5.30 -8.26 26.16
C TYR A 163 6.32 -7.14 25.87
N PRO A 164 6.69 -6.32 26.88
CA PRO A 164 7.47 -5.10 26.67
C PRO A 164 8.76 -5.29 25.90
N GLY A 165 9.52 -6.38 26.15
CA GLY A 165 10.77 -6.64 25.45
C GLY A 165 10.60 -6.88 23.95
N LEU A 166 9.60 -7.67 23.55
CA LEU A 166 9.32 -7.92 22.14
C LEU A 166 8.77 -6.67 21.43
N TYR A 167 7.90 -5.93 22.13
CA TYR A 167 7.39 -4.65 21.64
C TYR A 167 8.53 -3.69 21.32
N GLU A 168 9.48 -3.52 22.25
CA GLU A 168 10.61 -2.62 22.08
C GLU A 168 11.52 -3.03 20.93
N VAL A 169 11.81 -4.32 20.80
CA VAL A 169 12.62 -4.86 19.68
C VAL A 169 11.94 -4.61 18.34
N LEU A 170 10.66 -4.94 18.19
CA LEU A 170 9.92 -4.72 16.95
C LEU A 170 9.77 -3.24 16.63
N TYR A 171 9.48 -2.40 17.60
CA TYR A 171 9.37 -0.97 17.40
C TYR A 171 10.69 -0.33 16.99
N ARG A 172 11.80 -0.75 17.61
CA ARG A 172 13.14 -0.18 17.38
C ARG A 172 13.80 -0.69 16.10
N TYR A 173 13.65 -1.99 15.82
CA TYR A 173 14.38 -2.66 14.73
C TYR A 173 13.49 -3.09 13.56
N GLY A 174 12.18 -3.04 13.68
CA GLY A 174 11.25 -3.53 12.64
C GLY A 174 11.48 -2.90 11.27
N THR A 175 11.73 -1.59 11.23
CA THR A 175 12.06 -0.89 9.98
C THR A 175 13.36 -1.41 9.36
N PHE A 176 14.41 -1.64 10.17
CA PHE A 176 15.67 -2.20 9.68
C PHE A 176 15.52 -3.65 9.21
N ILE A 177 14.70 -4.45 9.92
CA ILE A 177 14.36 -5.82 9.52
C ILE A 177 13.66 -5.79 8.17
N LEU A 178 12.66 -4.93 7.98
CA LEU A 178 11.95 -4.79 6.72
C LEU A 178 12.89 -4.43 5.57
N PHE A 179 13.72 -3.40 5.74
CA PHE A 179 14.71 -3.01 4.73
C PHE A 179 15.73 -4.13 4.46
N GLY A 180 16.20 -4.82 5.49
CA GLY A 180 17.07 -5.97 5.35
C GLY A 180 16.45 -7.10 4.53
N LEU A 181 15.16 -7.38 4.74
CA LEU A 181 14.40 -8.36 3.95
C LEU A 181 14.21 -7.91 2.49
N ILE A 182 13.91 -6.63 2.25
CA ILE A 182 13.78 -6.08 0.89
C ILE A 182 15.11 -6.18 0.15
N ILE A 183 16.19 -5.68 0.76
CA ILE A 183 17.53 -5.71 0.17
C ILE A 183 17.98 -7.16 -0.04
N GLY A 184 17.77 -8.02 0.96
CA GLY A 184 18.10 -9.44 0.86
C GLY A 184 17.34 -10.13 -0.27
N SER A 185 16.04 -9.83 -0.47
CA SER A 185 15.26 -10.34 -1.60
C SER A 185 15.90 -9.99 -2.94
N VAL A 186 16.31 -8.72 -3.09
CA VAL A 186 16.93 -8.22 -4.33
C VAL A 186 18.29 -8.89 -4.57
N PHE A 187 19.18 -8.92 -3.58
CA PHE A 187 20.53 -9.47 -3.74
C PHE A 187 20.56 -10.99 -3.88
N LEU A 188 19.73 -11.70 -3.12
CA LEU A 188 19.68 -13.17 -3.14
C LEU A 188 18.80 -13.71 -4.27
N LYS A 189 18.07 -12.82 -4.98
CA LYS A 189 17.08 -13.20 -6.00
C LYS A 189 16.02 -14.19 -5.48
N ILE A 190 15.66 -14.06 -4.21
CA ILE A 190 14.69 -14.90 -3.52
C ILE A 190 13.54 -14.00 -3.06
N ASN A 191 12.31 -14.39 -3.33
CA ASN A 191 11.14 -13.68 -2.81
C ASN A 191 10.97 -13.94 -1.31
N LEU A 192 11.69 -13.18 -0.47
CA LEU A 192 11.59 -13.27 0.99
C LEU A 192 10.35 -12.60 1.54
N LEU A 193 9.78 -11.68 0.79
CA LEU A 193 8.54 -10.98 1.11
C LEU A 193 7.51 -11.24 0.02
N PRO A 194 6.21 -11.19 0.34
CA PRO A 194 5.14 -11.24 -0.66
C PRO A 194 5.07 -9.92 -1.45
N ILE A 195 6.25 -9.42 -1.83
CA ILE A 195 6.41 -8.28 -2.72
C ILE A 195 6.48 -8.88 -4.12
N TRP A 196 5.52 -8.48 -4.94
CA TRP A 196 5.50 -8.89 -6.32
C TRP A 196 6.81 -8.50 -7.01
N PRO A 197 7.40 -9.35 -7.86
CA PRO A 197 8.49 -8.93 -8.72
C PRO A 197 7.94 -7.91 -9.72
N LEU A 198 8.21 -6.65 -9.46
CA LEU A 198 8.00 -5.57 -10.41
C LEU A 198 8.96 -5.69 -11.58
#